data_73aedb38a3522fb6710e64f12c9975b8
#
_entry.id   73aedb38a3522fb6710e64f12c9975b8
#
_cell.length_a   1.000
_cell.length_b   1.000
_cell.length_c   1.000
_cell.angle_alpha   90.00
_cell.angle_beta   90.00
_cell.angle_gamma   90.00
#
_symmetry.space_group_name_H-M   'P 1'
#
loop_
_entity.id
_entity.type
_entity.pdbx_description
1 polymer ?
#
loop_
_entity_poly.entity_id
_entity_poly.type
_entity_poly.pdbx_seq_one_letter_code
_entity_poly.pdbx_strand_id
1 'polypeptide(L)'
;MSDRLFIFDTTLRDGEQVPGCQLNTVEKIQVAKQLEQLGVDVIEAGFPISSPGDFNSVVEISKAVTWPTICALTRAVEKDIDCAAEALQYAKHKRIHTGIGTSDSHIKYKFNSTREEIIERAVAAVKYAKKYVEDVDFYAEDAGRTDNEYLARVVEAVVKAGATVVNIPDTTGYCLPDEYGAKIKYLMEHVDGIENARLSTHCHNDLGMATANTLQGVLNGARQVEVTINGIGERAGNTSLEEIAMILKCHKGVNIDTNINTTKIVPTSRMVSSLMNMPVQPNKAIVGRNAFAHSSGIHQDGVLKNVQTYEIIDPKDVGLEDNAIVLTARSGRAALKYRLSVNGVEIKDEEKLDKIYKKFLQLADKKKEVTDEDILMLAGADSADKHGVTLDYLQVTTGKGVKSVASIGLDIAGQKFEEASSGNGPVDAAIRALKKIIQKEMNLKEFTIQAIDKGSDDVGKVHMQVEYDGHLYYGFGADTDIVTASVEAYIDCINKFKIR
;
A
#
# COMPACT_ATOMS: atom_id res chain seq x y z
N MET A 1 15.56 -6.32 27.68
CA MET A 1 14.89 -6.77 26.44
C MET A 1 13.86 -5.72 26.11
N SER A 2 13.72 -5.34 24.84
CA SER A 2 12.64 -4.46 24.41
C SER A 2 11.29 -5.18 24.60
N ASP A 3 10.26 -4.41 24.88
CA ASP A 3 8.88 -4.91 24.93
C ASP A 3 8.41 -5.21 23.50
N ARG A 4 7.51 -6.16 23.28
CA ARG A 4 7.09 -6.58 21.95
C ARG A 4 5.65 -6.16 21.66
N LEU A 5 5.45 -5.53 20.50
CA LEU A 5 4.14 -5.28 19.92
C LEU A 5 3.81 -6.33 18.87
N PHE A 6 2.64 -6.95 18.98
CA PHE A 6 2.11 -7.89 18.02
C PHE A 6 1.32 -7.16 16.94
N ILE A 7 1.61 -7.47 15.69
CA ILE A 7 0.92 -6.87 14.53
C ILE A 7 -0.12 -7.87 14.02
N PHE A 8 -1.37 -7.49 14.15
CA PHE A 8 -2.54 -8.17 13.61
C PHE A 8 -2.96 -7.43 12.33
N ASP A 9 -2.83 -8.07 11.18
CA ASP A 9 -3.22 -7.50 9.90
C ASP A 9 -4.63 -7.96 9.51
N THR A 10 -5.52 -7.00 9.27
CA THR A 10 -6.90 -7.24 8.83
C THR A 10 -7.17 -6.78 7.39
N THR A 11 -6.13 -6.64 6.58
CA THR A 11 -6.25 -6.26 5.16
C THR A 11 -7.19 -7.19 4.39
N LEU A 12 -7.15 -8.51 4.69
CA LEU A 12 -7.96 -9.54 4.01
C LEU A 12 -9.37 -9.71 4.61
N ARG A 13 -9.74 -8.92 5.61
CA ARG A 13 -11.09 -8.90 6.17
C ARG A 13 -11.68 -7.50 6.16
N ASP A 14 -11.24 -6.59 7.04
CA ASP A 14 -11.72 -5.20 7.12
C ASP A 14 -11.29 -4.39 5.89
N GLY A 15 -10.07 -4.61 5.41
CA GLY A 15 -9.56 -3.99 4.19
C GLY A 15 -10.41 -4.28 2.96
N GLU A 16 -11.06 -5.45 2.88
CA GLU A 16 -11.96 -5.80 1.77
C GLU A 16 -13.38 -5.22 1.90
N GLN A 17 -13.73 -4.64 3.03
CA GLN A 17 -15.04 -3.99 3.21
C GLN A 17 -15.13 -2.64 2.49
N VAL A 18 -14.05 -2.21 1.84
CA VAL A 18 -14.05 -1.05 0.93
C VAL A 18 -14.78 -1.41 -0.37
N PRO A 19 -15.74 -0.60 -0.82
CA PRO A 19 -16.42 -0.85 -2.10
C PRO A 19 -15.43 -0.96 -3.27
N GLY A 20 -15.47 -2.10 -3.98
CA GLY A 20 -14.60 -2.37 -5.13
C GLY A 20 -13.25 -3.01 -4.81
N CYS A 21 -12.94 -3.28 -3.54
CA CYS A 21 -11.66 -3.88 -3.13
C CYS A 21 -11.69 -5.41 -2.93
N GLN A 22 -12.73 -6.09 -3.37
CA GLN A 22 -12.85 -7.54 -3.22
C GLN A 22 -11.76 -8.29 -3.99
N LEU A 23 -11.11 -9.23 -3.31
CA LEU A 23 -10.11 -10.14 -3.87
C LEU A 23 -10.70 -11.54 -4.09
N ASN A 24 -10.27 -12.21 -5.16
CA ASN A 24 -10.52 -13.64 -5.30
C ASN A 24 -9.56 -14.47 -4.41
N THR A 25 -9.83 -15.76 -4.24
CA THR A 25 -9.04 -16.64 -3.36
C THR A 25 -7.55 -16.67 -3.75
N VAL A 26 -7.21 -16.63 -5.04
CA VAL A 26 -5.81 -16.65 -5.49
C VAL A 26 -5.09 -15.36 -5.09
N GLU A 27 -5.73 -14.22 -5.26
CA GLU A 27 -5.21 -12.92 -4.84
C GLU A 27 -5.06 -12.83 -3.31
N LYS A 28 -6.05 -13.33 -2.54
CA LYS A 28 -5.97 -13.42 -1.08
C LYS A 28 -4.75 -14.25 -0.62
N ILE A 29 -4.47 -15.38 -1.27
CA ILE A 29 -3.28 -16.19 -0.98
C ILE A 29 -1.99 -15.42 -1.29
N GLN A 30 -1.94 -14.66 -2.38
CA GLN A 30 -0.78 -13.84 -2.71
C GLN A 30 -0.52 -12.78 -1.64
N VAL A 31 -1.56 -12.06 -1.22
CA VAL A 31 -1.46 -11.07 -0.14
C VAL A 31 -1.06 -11.73 1.18
N ALA A 32 -1.68 -12.85 1.56
CA ALA A 32 -1.34 -13.57 2.79
C ALA A 32 0.13 -14.01 2.84
N LYS A 33 0.68 -14.51 1.74
CA LYS A 33 2.11 -14.84 1.64
C LYS A 33 3.02 -13.62 1.72
N GLN A 34 2.57 -12.50 1.17
CA GLN A 34 3.32 -11.23 1.26
C GLN A 34 3.30 -10.69 2.69
N LEU A 35 2.17 -10.78 3.40
CA LEU A 35 2.04 -10.43 4.82
C LEU A 35 2.94 -11.32 5.70
N GLU A 36 3.02 -12.61 5.40
CA GLU A 36 3.98 -13.53 6.04
C GLU A 36 5.43 -13.06 5.85
N GLN A 37 5.82 -12.66 4.63
CA GLN A 37 7.17 -12.14 4.34
C GLN A 37 7.43 -10.77 4.98
N LEU A 38 6.39 -9.95 5.12
CA LEU A 38 6.44 -8.66 5.81
C LEU A 38 6.68 -8.83 7.32
N GLY A 39 6.26 -9.97 7.88
CA GLY A 39 6.49 -10.31 9.28
C GLY A 39 5.34 -9.97 10.22
N VAL A 40 4.08 -9.97 9.75
CA VAL A 40 2.92 -9.81 10.64
C VAL A 40 2.74 -11.02 11.53
N ASP A 41 2.27 -10.83 12.76
CA ASP A 41 2.09 -11.90 13.74
C ASP A 41 0.79 -12.66 13.52
N VAL A 42 -0.26 -11.95 13.09
CA VAL A 42 -1.59 -12.50 12.87
C VAL A 42 -2.15 -11.98 11.55
N ILE A 43 -2.76 -12.87 10.76
CA ILE A 43 -3.49 -12.53 9.53
C ILE A 43 -4.96 -12.86 9.75
N GLU A 44 -5.82 -11.84 9.73
CA GLU A 44 -7.27 -12.06 9.70
C GLU A 44 -7.70 -12.37 8.27
N ALA A 45 -7.96 -13.65 8.03
CA ALA A 45 -8.12 -14.18 6.68
C ALA A 45 -9.52 -13.99 6.07
N GLY A 46 -10.51 -13.63 6.89
CA GLY A 46 -11.87 -13.38 6.43
C GLY A 46 -12.95 -13.65 7.49
N PHE A 47 -14.21 -13.70 7.02
CA PHE A 47 -15.40 -14.01 7.80
C PHE A 47 -16.11 -15.25 7.22
N PRO A 48 -15.73 -16.47 7.59
CA PRO A 48 -16.11 -17.72 6.91
C PRO A 48 -17.60 -17.94 6.72
N ILE A 49 -18.43 -17.51 7.67
CA ILE A 49 -19.88 -17.66 7.59
C ILE A 49 -20.54 -16.74 6.57
N SER A 50 -19.84 -15.71 6.08
CA SER A 50 -20.39 -14.70 5.17
C SER A 50 -20.73 -15.28 3.81
N SER A 51 -19.90 -16.18 3.28
CA SER A 51 -20.11 -16.85 1.99
C SER A 51 -19.25 -18.11 1.84
N PRO A 52 -19.63 -19.05 0.94
CA PRO A 52 -18.79 -20.20 0.61
C PRO A 52 -17.42 -19.79 0.05
N GLY A 53 -17.33 -18.68 -0.67
CA GLY A 53 -16.07 -18.15 -1.22
C GLY A 53 -15.14 -17.68 -0.12
N ASP A 54 -15.66 -16.99 0.88
CA ASP A 54 -14.88 -16.49 2.02
C ASP A 54 -14.44 -17.65 2.92
N PHE A 55 -15.32 -18.64 3.16
CA PHE A 55 -14.96 -19.90 3.83
C PHE A 55 -13.78 -20.59 3.14
N ASN A 56 -13.88 -20.81 1.82
CA ASN A 56 -12.82 -21.44 1.04
C ASN A 56 -11.52 -20.64 1.06
N SER A 57 -11.59 -19.33 1.04
CA SER A 57 -10.41 -18.45 1.11
C SER A 57 -9.67 -18.61 2.44
N VAL A 58 -10.39 -18.66 3.56
CA VAL A 58 -9.77 -18.94 4.88
C VAL A 58 -9.13 -20.32 4.91
N VAL A 59 -9.77 -21.35 4.35
CA VAL A 59 -9.20 -22.71 4.24
C VAL A 59 -7.89 -22.68 3.44
N GLU A 60 -7.88 -22.06 2.27
CA GLU A 60 -6.71 -22.04 1.39
C GLU A 60 -5.57 -21.19 1.94
N ILE A 61 -5.86 -20.05 2.59
CA ILE A 61 -4.85 -19.25 3.32
C ILE A 61 -4.26 -20.10 4.46
N SER A 62 -5.10 -20.83 5.22
CA SER A 62 -4.65 -21.71 6.32
C SER A 62 -3.68 -22.81 5.88
N LYS A 63 -3.77 -23.25 4.62
CA LYS A 63 -2.84 -24.22 4.02
C LYS A 63 -1.57 -23.56 3.48
N ALA A 64 -1.66 -22.30 3.04
CA ALA A 64 -0.61 -21.63 2.27
C ALA A 64 0.41 -20.88 3.12
N VAL A 65 0.05 -20.50 4.35
CA VAL A 65 0.84 -19.70 5.29
C VAL A 65 1.27 -20.57 6.47
N THR A 66 2.48 -20.36 6.99
CA THR A 66 3.09 -21.32 7.91
C THR A 66 3.42 -20.79 9.30
N TRP A 67 3.87 -19.54 9.44
CA TRP A 67 4.30 -19.05 10.74
C TRP A 67 3.36 -18.02 11.42
N PRO A 68 2.66 -17.11 10.72
CA PRO A 68 1.67 -16.25 11.35
C PRO A 68 0.49 -17.07 11.89
N THR A 69 -0.14 -16.55 12.92
CA THR A 69 -1.44 -17.06 13.36
C THR A 69 -2.50 -16.68 12.34
N ILE A 70 -3.26 -17.65 11.83
CA ILE A 70 -4.40 -17.37 10.97
C ILE A 70 -5.64 -17.18 11.85
N CYS A 71 -6.31 -16.05 11.64
CA CYS A 71 -7.47 -15.63 12.40
C CYS A 71 -8.70 -15.57 11.50
N ALA A 72 -9.87 -15.85 12.05
CA ALA A 72 -11.15 -15.69 11.38
C ALA A 72 -12.14 -14.96 12.29
N LEU A 73 -12.83 -13.98 11.69
CA LEU A 73 -13.86 -13.20 12.37
C LEU A 73 -15.12 -14.06 12.61
N THR A 74 -15.75 -13.86 13.76
CA THR A 74 -17.07 -14.42 14.09
C THR A 74 -17.88 -13.42 14.91
N ARG A 75 -19.18 -13.45 14.79
CA ARG A 75 -20.06 -12.85 15.81
C ARG A 75 -20.10 -13.76 17.04
N ALA A 76 -20.57 -13.24 18.17
CA ALA A 76 -20.81 -14.03 19.38
C ALA A 76 -22.01 -15.00 19.19
N VAL A 77 -21.90 -15.91 18.21
CA VAL A 77 -22.92 -16.87 17.77
C VAL A 77 -22.23 -18.22 17.52
N GLU A 78 -22.71 -19.28 18.15
CA GLU A 78 -22.10 -20.63 18.06
C GLU A 78 -21.88 -21.09 16.60
N LYS A 79 -22.89 -20.91 15.72
CA LYS A 79 -22.79 -21.27 14.31
C LYS A 79 -21.65 -20.58 13.56
N ASP A 80 -21.38 -19.31 13.89
CA ASP A 80 -20.27 -18.56 13.27
C ASP A 80 -18.93 -19.14 13.75
N ILE A 81 -18.84 -19.44 15.05
CA ILE A 81 -17.66 -20.03 15.69
C ILE A 81 -17.37 -21.43 15.13
N ASP A 82 -18.40 -22.27 14.96
CA ASP A 82 -18.27 -23.60 14.35
C ASP A 82 -17.70 -23.50 12.93
N CYS A 83 -18.26 -22.59 12.11
CA CYS A 83 -17.83 -22.35 10.74
C CYS A 83 -16.36 -21.87 10.67
N ALA A 84 -15.97 -20.97 11.58
CA ALA A 84 -14.58 -20.48 11.66
C ALA A 84 -13.62 -21.59 12.10
N ALA A 85 -14.00 -22.39 13.08
CA ALA A 85 -13.21 -23.52 13.57
C ALA A 85 -12.95 -24.56 12.46
N GLU A 86 -13.97 -24.84 11.64
CA GLU A 86 -13.86 -25.74 10.47
C GLU A 86 -12.93 -25.13 9.41
N ALA A 87 -13.08 -23.85 9.07
CA ALA A 87 -12.25 -23.20 8.07
C ALA A 87 -10.77 -23.12 8.49
N LEU A 88 -10.50 -22.96 9.78
CA LEU A 88 -9.16 -22.85 10.36
C LEU A 88 -8.47 -24.20 10.63
N GLN A 89 -9.11 -25.35 10.33
CA GLN A 89 -8.58 -26.66 10.71
C GLN A 89 -7.16 -26.94 10.19
N TYR A 90 -6.77 -26.36 9.05
CA TYR A 90 -5.47 -26.55 8.43
C TYR A 90 -4.41 -25.55 8.90
N ALA A 91 -4.78 -24.49 9.64
CA ALA A 91 -3.85 -23.53 10.15
C ALA A 91 -2.96 -24.14 11.24
N LYS A 92 -1.65 -23.91 11.13
CA LYS A 92 -0.68 -24.37 12.14
C LYS A 92 -0.86 -23.63 13.47
N HIS A 93 -1.08 -22.33 13.40
CA HIS A 93 -1.44 -21.46 14.51
C HIS A 93 -2.78 -20.83 14.15
N LYS A 94 -3.77 -20.98 15.00
CA LYS A 94 -5.15 -20.57 14.70
C LYS A 94 -5.75 -19.79 15.85
N ARG A 95 -6.50 -18.76 15.49
CA ARG A 95 -7.22 -17.89 16.41
C ARG A 95 -8.66 -17.71 15.95
N ILE A 96 -9.60 -17.69 16.86
CA ILE A 96 -10.97 -17.25 16.61
C ILE A 96 -11.12 -15.83 17.17
N HIS A 97 -11.56 -14.89 16.33
CA HIS A 97 -11.87 -13.53 16.69
C HIS A 97 -13.38 -13.38 16.81
N THR A 98 -13.88 -13.33 18.04
CA THR A 98 -15.33 -13.27 18.33
C THR A 98 -15.65 -12.04 19.17
N GLY A 99 -16.87 -11.51 19.06
CA GLY A 99 -17.21 -10.34 19.87
C GLY A 99 -18.64 -9.86 19.70
N ILE A 100 -18.94 -8.80 20.43
CA ILE A 100 -20.27 -8.20 20.50
C ILE A 100 -20.15 -6.71 20.82
N GLY A 101 -21.14 -5.91 20.35
CA GLY A 101 -21.18 -4.47 20.63
C GLY A 101 -21.47 -4.16 22.10
N THR A 102 -20.66 -3.27 22.66
CA THR A 102 -20.70 -2.93 24.11
C THR A 102 -21.22 -1.55 24.41
N SER A 103 -21.32 -0.64 23.43
CA SER A 103 -21.89 0.69 23.66
C SER A 103 -23.39 0.65 23.92
N ASP A 104 -23.87 1.59 24.71
CA ASP A 104 -25.31 1.69 24.98
C ASP A 104 -26.15 1.86 23.70
N SER A 105 -25.57 2.46 22.68
CA SER A 105 -26.19 2.57 21.36
C SER A 105 -26.38 1.18 20.72
N HIS A 106 -25.34 0.33 20.75
CA HIS A 106 -25.42 -1.03 20.21
C HIS A 106 -26.34 -1.91 21.08
N ILE A 107 -26.22 -1.84 22.39
CA ILE A 107 -27.06 -2.60 23.31
C ILE A 107 -28.52 -2.32 23.04
N LYS A 108 -28.89 -1.04 22.97
CA LYS A 108 -30.28 -0.60 22.81
C LYS A 108 -30.82 -0.85 21.40
N TYR A 109 -30.10 -0.41 20.36
CA TYR A 109 -30.65 -0.34 19.00
C TYR A 109 -30.25 -1.53 18.10
N LYS A 110 -29.10 -2.17 18.34
CA LYS A 110 -28.65 -3.31 17.57
C LYS A 110 -29.13 -4.64 18.18
N PHE A 111 -29.09 -4.74 19.50
CA PHE A 111 -29.38 -6.00 20.19
C PHE A 111 -30.73 -6.00 20.96
N ASN A 112 -31.30 -4.85 21.23
CA ASN A 112 -32.48 -4.69 22.10
C ASN A 112 -32.32 -5.53 23.39
N SER A 113 -31.24 -5.30 24.12
CA SER A 113 -30.75 -6.12 25.23
C SER A 113 -30.34 -5.25 26.42
N THR A 114 -29.78 -5.85 27.45
CA THR A 114 -29.24 -5.18 28.64
C THR A 114 -27.73 -5.34 28.72
N ARG A 115 -27.05 -4.52 29.53
CA ARG A 115 -25.59 -4.61 29.74
C ARG A 115 -25.19 -5.97 30.29
N GLU A 116 -25.99 -6.54 31.20
CA GLU A 116 -25.77 -7.84 31.82
C GLU A 116 -25.88 -8.99 30.79
N GLU A 117 -26.93 -8.98 29.98
CA GLU A 117 -27.11 -10.00 28.91
C GLU A 117 -26.00 -9.95 27.87
N ILE A 118 -25.46 -8.76 27.58
CA ILE A 118 -24.30 -8.63 26.70
C ILE A 118 -23.07 -9.28 27.31
N ILE A 119 -22.81 -9.11 28.62
CA ILE A 119 -21.69 -9.80 29.30
C ILE A 119 -21.89 -11.30 29.26
N GLU A 120 -23.08 -11.81 29.54
CA GLU A 120 -23.38 -13.24 29.50
C GLU A 120 -23.12 -13.85 28.10
N ARG A 121 -23.57 -13.15 27.05
CA ARG A 121 -23.33 -13.54 25.65
C ARG A 121 -21.85 -13.50 25.26
N ALA A 122 -21.11 -12.48 25.73
CA ALA A 122 -19.67 -12.37 25.52
C ALA A 122 -18.92 -13.56 26.15
N VAL A 123 -19.21 -13.84 27.42
CA VAL A 123 -18.63 -14.98 28.17
C VAL A 123 -18.98 -16.31 27.51
N ALA A 124 -20.20 -16.51 27.08
CA ALA A 124 -20.64 -17.75 26.40
C ALA A 124 -19.89 -17.95 25.10
N ALA A 125 -19.72 -16.89 24.28
CA ALA A 125 -19.01 -16.96 23.03
C ALA A 125 -17.52 -17.30 23.21
N VAL A 126 -16.83 -16.68 24.16
CA VAL A 126 -15.43 -16.97 24.48
C VAL A 126 -15.29 -18.42 24.94
N LYS A 127 -16.12 -18.88 25.90
CA LYS A 127 -16.09 -20.27 26.37
C LYS A 127 -16.40 -21.26 25.26
N TYR A 128 -17.26 -20.92 24.32
CA TYR A 128 -17.57 -21.76 23.18
C TYR A 128 -16.39 -21.85 22.19
N ALA A 129 -15.78 -20.72 21.87
CA ALA A 129 -14.60 -20.67 20.99
C ALA A 129 -13.41 -21.46 21.59
N LYS A 130 -13.23 -21.40 22.91
CA LYS A 130 -12.21 -22.18 23.65
C LYS A 130 -12.33 -23.69 23.49
N LYS A 131 -13.47 -24.24 23.05
CA LYS A 131 -13.62 -25.67 22.74
C LYS A 131 -12.81 -26.07 21.49
N TYR A 132 -12.51 -25.11 20.60
CA TYR A 132 -11.87 -25.35 19.30
C TYR A 132 -10.43 -24.84 19.23
N VAL A 133 -10.13 -23.74 19.91
CA VAL A 133 -8.83 -23.10 19.87
C VAL A 133 -8.39 -22.63 21.27
N GLU A 134 -7.08 -22.61 21.49
CA GLU A 134 -6.54 -22.04 22.75
C GLU A 134 -6.43 -20.52 22.69
N ASP A 135 -6.23 -19.96 21.50
CA ASP A 135 -6.07 -18.51 21.27
C ASP A 135 -7.38 -17.91 20.79
N VAL A 136 -8.02 -17.13 21.67
CA VAL A 136 -9.31 -16.46 21.42
C VAL A 136 -9.12 -14.95 21.60
N ASP A 137 -9.40 -14.21 20.53
CA ASP A 137 -9.45 -12.74 20.53
C ASP A 137 -10.91 -12.29 20.68
N PHE A 138 -11.18 -11.46 21.65
CA PHE A 138 -12.51 -10.93 21.87
C PHE A 138 -12.55 -9.43 21.55
N TYR A 139 -13.39 -9.03 20.59
CA TYR A 139 -13.59 -7.61 20.31
C TYR A 139 -14.83 -7.05 21.02
N ALA A 140 -14.63 -5.96 21.79
CA ALA A 140 -15.71 -5.17 22.40
C ALA A 140 -16.18 -4.09 21.39
N GLU A 141 -17.00 -4.46 20.38
CA GLU A 141 -17.39 -3.55 19.30
C GLU A 141 -17.94 -2.23 19.87
N ASP A 142 -17.47 -1.09 19.30
CA ASP A 142 -17.79 0.26 19.71
C ASP A 142 -17.31 0.62 21.14
N ALA A 143 -16.19 0.01 21.55
CA ALA A 143 -15.56 0.29 22.84
C ALA A 143 -15.15 1.76 22.98
N GLY A 144 -14.81 2.43 21.90
CA GLY A 144 -14.49 3.86 21.90
C GLY A 144 -15.57 4.72 22.57
N ARG A 145 -16.85 4.38 22.35
CA ARG A 145 -18.01 5.07 22.93
C ARG A 145 -18.62 4.36 24.15
N THR A 146 -18.02 3.25 24.59
CA THR A 146 -18.51 2.51 25.78
C THR A 146 -17.98 3.17 27.06
N ASP A 147 -18.82 3.22 28.06
CA ASP A 147 -18.46 3.67 29.42
C ASP A 147 -17.32 2.83 30.00
N ASN A 148 -16.31 3.46 30.59
CA ASN A 148 -15.09 2.79 31.03
C ASN A 148 -15.32 1.75 32.12
N GLU A 149 -16.19 2.03 33.10
CA GLU A 149 -16.49 1.11 34.21
C GLU A 149 -17.21 -0.15 33.68
N TYR A 150 -18.18 0.04 32.79
CA TYR A 150 -18.88 -1.06 32.18
C TYR A 150 -17.94 -1.86 31.23
N LEU A 151 -17.11 -1.17 30.45
CA LEU A 151 -16.14 -1.84 29.57
C LEU A 151 -15.14 -2.69 30.37
N ALA A 152 -14.67 -2.19 31.52
CA ALA A 152 -13.79 -2.96 32.41
C ALA A 152 -14.47 -4.25 32.91
N ARG A 153 -15.76 -4.20 33.27
CA ARG A 153 -16.54 -5.40 33.65
C ARG A 153 -16.63 -6.41 32.48
N VAL A 154 -16.85 -5.94 31.26
CA VAL A 154 -16.88 -6.81 30.07
C VAL A 154 -15.52 -7.47 29.86
N VAL A 155 -14.43 -6.68 29.87
CA VAL A 155 -13.06 -7.17 29.67
C VAL A 155 -12.69 -8.19 30.73
N GLU A 156 -12.94 -7.90 32.00
CA GLU A 156 -12.68 -8.82 33.11
C GLU A 156 -13.43 -10.16 32.93
N ALA A 157 -14.70 -10.08 32.56
CA ALA A 157 -15.54 -11.28 32.39
C ALA A 157 -15.03 -12.17 31.23
N VAL A 158 -14.61 -11.59 30.11
CA VAL A 158 -14.11 -12.37 28.96
C VAL A 158 -12.70 -12.91 29.20
N VAL A 159 -11.85 -12.16 29.93
CA VAL A 159 -10.52 -12.66 30.36
C VAL A 159 -10.68 -13.85 31.29
N LYS A 160 -11.57 -13.77 32.30
CA LYS A 160 -11.92 -14.90 33.18
C LYS A 160 -12.54 -16.08 32.42
N ALA A 161 -13.21 -15.83 31.29
CA ALA A 161 -13.74 -16.86 30.40
C ALA A 161 -12.68 -17.55 29.54
N GLY A 162 -11.47 -16.96 29.44
CA GLY A 162 -10.30 -17.52 28.75
C GLY A 162 -9.89 -16.80 27.46
N ALA A 163 -10.37 -15.58 27.21
CA ALA A 163 -9.86 -14.76 26.13
C ALA A 163 -8.35 -14.46 26.34
N THR A 164 -7.55 -14.69 25.33
CA THR A 164 -6.10 -14.46 25.34
C THR A 164 -5.72 -13.08 24.85
N VAL A 165 -6.61 -12.48 24.07
CA VAL A 165 -6.51 -11.10 23.57
C VAL A 165 -7.89 -10.44 23.74
N VAL A 166 -7.90 -9.16 24.09
CA VAL A 166 -9.12 -8.37 24.10
C VAL A 166 -8.89 -7.09 23.27
N ASN A 167 -9.63 -7.00 22.18
CA ASN A 167 -9.59 -5.88 21.27
C ASN A 167 -10.56 -4.78 21.71
N ILE A 168 -10.08 -3.54 21.72
CA ILE A 168 -10.79 -2.34 22.15
C ILE A 168 -10.98 -1.41 20.93
N PRO A 169 -12.00 -1.65 20.08
CA PRO A 169 -12.13 -0.89 18.84
C PRO A 169 -12.75 0.51 19.06
N ASP A 170 -12.12 1.51 18.45
CA ASP A 170 -12.74 2.77 18.09
C ASP A 170 -13.46 2.62 16.76
N THR A 171 -14.57 1.90 16.80
CA THR A 171 -15.34 1.45 15.62
C THR A 171 -15.84 2.59 14.74
N THR A 172 -16.08 3.76 15.33
CA THR A 172 -16.61 4.93 14.60
C THR A 172 -15.54 5.97 14.29
N GLY A 173 -14.28 5.71 14.66
CA GLY A 173 -13.18 6.66 14.47
C GLY A 173 -13.41 7.98 15.20
N TYR A 174 -14.05 7.94 16.36
CA TYR A 174 -14.55 9.10 17.11
C TYR A 174 -13.59 9.60 18.18
N CYS A 175 -12.79 8.71 18.77
CA CYS A 175 -11.94 9.05 19.91
C CYS A 175 -10.84 10.03 19.54
N LEU A 176 -10.51 10.92 20.48
CA LEU A 176 -9.26 11.68 20.43
C LEU A 176 -8.12 10.86 21.04
N PRO A 177 -6.85 11.12 20.66
CA PRO A 177 -5.71 10.31 21.11
C PRO A 177 -5.59 10.17 22.61
N ASP A 178 -5.75 11.27 23.36
CA ASP A 178 -5.66 11.25 24.82
C ASP A 178 -6.82 10.50 25.46
N GLU A 179 -8.03 10.60 24.90
CA GLU A 179 -9.22 9.88 25.36
C GLU A 179 -9.05 8.37 25.17
N TYR A 180 -8.56 7.97 23.98
CA TYR A 180 -8.33 6.57 23.68
C TYR A 180 -7.21 5.97 24.52
N GLY A 181 -6.09 6.70 24.66
CA GLY A 181 -4.99 6.30 25.53
C GLY A 181 -5.42 6.14 26.99
N ALA A 182 -6.19 7.11 27.50
CA ALA A 182 -6.74 7.06 28.87
C ALA A 182 -7.69 5.86 29.08
N LYS A 183 -8.46 5.48 28.07
CA LYS A 183 -9.33 4.28 28.10
C LYS A 183 -8.50 3.00 28.23
N ILE A 184 -7.45 2.82 27.44
CA ILE A 184 -6.56 1.66 27.54
C ILE A 184 -5.89 1.63 28.92
N LYS A 185 -5.35 2.78 29.38
CA LYS A 185 -4.76 2.88 30.72
C LYS A 185 -5.75 2.50 31.82
N TYR A 186 -6.99 2.99 31.73
CA TYR A 186 -8.06 2.65 32.69
C TYR A 186 -8.29 1.14 32.77
N LEU A 187 -8.35 0.44 31.63
CA LEU A 187 -8.52 -1.01 31.59
C LEU A 187 -7.31 -1.74 32.21
N MET A 188 -6.10 -1.30 31.92
CA MET A 188 -4.89 -1.87 32.52
C MET A 188 -4.83 -1.72 34.05
N GLU A 189 -5.45 -0.66 34.61
CA GLU A 189 -5.43 -0.35 36.04
C GLU A 189 -6.62 -0.95 36.81
N HIS A 190 -7.75 -1.26 36.12
CA HIS A 190 -9.01 -1.59 36.81
C HIS A 190 -9.60 -2.97 36.43
N VAL A 191 -8.95 -3.72 35.55
CA VAL A 191 -9.41 -5.06 35.18
C VAL A 191 -8.58 -6.11 35.94
N ASP A 192 -9.26 -6.88 36.80
CA ASP A 192 -8.62 -7.98 37.51
C ASP A 192 -8.24 -9.11 36.54
N GLY A 193 -6.97 -9.53 36.59
CA GLY A 193 -6.44 -10.61 35.74
C GLY A 193 -6.05 -10.17 34.34
N ILE A 194 -5.93 -8.86 34.08
CA ILE A 194 -5.55 -8.32 32.76
C ILE A 194 -4.17 -8.84 32.28
N GLU A 195 -3.32 -9.22 33.21
CA GLU A 195 -2.00 -9.83 32.92
C GLU A 195 -2.10 -11.19 32.20
N ASN A 196 -3.26 -11.83 32.23
CA ASN A 196 -3.52 -13.10 31.55
C ASN A 196 -3.99 -12.91 30.09
N ALA A 197 -4.23 -11.68 29.66
CA ALA A 197 -4.62 -11.35 28.29
C ALA A 197 -3.83 -10.16 27.77
N ARG A 198 -3.81 -10.01 26.45
CA ARG A 198 -3.21 -8.86 25.78
C ARG A 198 -4.30 -7.91 25.32
N LEU A 199 -4.19 -6.62 25.66
CA LEU A 199 -5.05 -5.61 25.04
C LEU A 199 -4.59 -5.33 23.61
N SER A 200 -5.56 -5.28 22.70
CA SER A 200 -5.40 -4.92 21.30
C SER A 200 -6.12 -3.61 21.01
N THR A 201 -5.57 -2.84 20.06
CA THR A 201 -6.21 -1.62 19.55
C THR A 201 -6.69 -1.86 18.12
N HIS A 202 -7.87 -1.33 17.79
CA HIS A 202 -8.41 -1.29 16.44
C HIS A 202 -9.07 0.06 16.22
N CYS A 203 -8.47 0.95 15.42
CA CYS A 203 -8.95 2.32 15.29
C CYS A 203 -9.29 2.63 13.83
N HIS A 204 -10.53 3.10 13.59
CA HIS A 204 -10.96 3.65 12.32
C HIS A 204 -10.53 5.12 12.17
N ASN A 205 -10.46 5.59 10.93
CA ASN A 205 -9.80 6.84 10.57
C ASN A 205 -10.78 7.96 10.17
N ASP A 206 -12.02 7.91 10.63
CA ASP A 206 -13.07 8.86 10.25
C ASP A 206 -12.72 10.31 10.55
N LEU A 207 -12.02 10.56 11.65
CA LEU A 207 -11.50 11.90 12.00
C LEU A 207 -10.01 12.08 11.71
N GLY A 208 -9.36 11.12 11.01
CA GLY A 208 -7.95 11.19 10.69
C GLY A 208 -7.01 10.88 11.87
N MET A 209 -7.50 10.22 12.92
CA MET A 209 -6.76 9.99 14.17
C MET A 209 -6.36 8.52 14.41
N ALA A 210 -6.66 7.61 13.48
CA ALA A 210 -6.47 6.17 13.70
C ALA A 210 -5.05 5.80 14.18
N THR A 211 -4.01 6.24 13.47
CA THR A 211 -2.62 5.96 13.83
C THR A 211 -2.23 6.61 15.16
N ALA A 212 -2.71 7.82 15.43
CA ALA A 212 -2.44 8.51 16.69
C ALA A 212 -3.14 7.83 17.87
N ASN A 213 -4.40 7.40 17.71
CA ASN A 213 -5.15 6.65 18.72
C ASN A 213 -4.46 5.32 19.02
N THR A 214 -4.12 4.56 17.98
CA THR A 214 -3.40 3.29 18.12
C THR A 214 -2.07 3.46 18.86
N LEU A 215 -1.27 4.46 18.51
CA LEU A 215 -0.02 4.75 19.20
C LEU A 215 -0.26 5.08 20.67
N GLN A 216 -1.26 5.90 20.98
CA GLN A 216 -1.62 6.22 22.37
C GLN A 216 -2.07 4.97 23.15
N GLY A 217 -2.81 4.07 22.50
CA GLY A 217 -3.16 2.78 23.09
C GLY A 217 -1.92 1.95 23.45
N VAL A 218 -0.95 1.88 22.54
CA VAL A 218 0.32 1.16 22.76
C VAL A 218 1.13 1.78 23.90
N LEU A 219 1.24 3.10 23.93
CA LEU A 219 1.96 3.82 25.01
C LEU A 219 1.30 3.66 26.38
N ASN A 220 0.00 3.33 26.42
CA ASN A 220 -0.77 3.13 27.65
C ASN A 220 -1.04 1.65 27.99
N GLY A 221 -0.36 0.69 27.32
CA GLY A 221 -0.35 -0.71 27.77
C GLY A 221 -0.85 -1.74 26.76
N ALA A 222 -1.44 -1.35 25.64
CA ALA A 222 -1.78 -2.31 24.58
C ALA A 222 -0.51 -2.93 23.99
N ARG A 223 -0.57 -4.22 23.66
CA ARG A 223 0.56 -4.98 23.10
C ARG A 223 0.19 -5.76 21.84
N GLN A 224 -0.98 -5.51 21.29
CA GLN A 224 -1.38 -5.86 19.94
C GLN A 224 -2.02 -4.66 19.27
N VAL A 225 -1.85 -4.52 17.96
CA VAL A 225 -2.51 -3.53 17.14
C VAL A 225 -3.12 -4.20 15.92
N GLU A 226 -4.37 -3.87 15.63
CA GLU A 226 -5.05 -4.27 14.40
C GLU A 226 -4.91 -3.16 13.37
N VAL A 227 -4.33 -3.52 12.25
CA VAL A 227 -3.89 -2.59 11.22
C VAL A 227 -4.19 -3.14 9.83
N THR A 228 -4.12 -2.28 8.83
CA THR A 228 -4.20 -2.70 7.42
C THR A 228 -3.07 -2.10 6.61
N ILE A 229 -2.71 -2.75 5.53
CA ILE A 229 -1.80 -2.17 4.54
C ILE A 229 -2.48 -0.95 3.92
N ASN A 230 -1.75 0.14 3.80
CA ASN A 230 -2.21 1.45 3.29
C ASN A 230 -3.32 2.11 4.13
N GLY A 231 -3.66 1.55 5.28
CA GLY A 231 -4.77 2.03 6.11
C GLY A 231 -6.14 1.83 5.46
N ILE A 232 -6.27 0.88 4.52
CA ILE A 232 -7.57 0.58 3.89
C ILE A 232 -8.55 0.00 4.90
N GLY A 233 -9.86 0.14 4.65
CA GLY A 233 -10.91 -0.38 5.52
C GLY A 233 -12.22 0.37 5.36
N GLU A 234 -13.20 0.00 6.16
CA GLU A 234 -14.53 0.58 6.12
C GLU A 234 -14.48 2.12 6.21
N ARG A 235 -15.31 2.82 5.42
CA ARG A 235 -15.45 4.29 5.36
C ARG A 235 -14.13 5.02 5.05
N ALA A 236 -13.46 5.60 6.07
CA ALA A 236 -12.21 6.35 5.94
C ALA A 236 -10.95 5.47 6.16
N GLY A 237 -11.14 4.18 6.43
CA GLY A 237 -10.08 3.22 6.64
C GLY A 237 -9.69 3.01 8.10
N ASN A 238 -8.58 2.29 8.27
CA ASN A 238 -8.01 1.84 9.53
C ASN A 238 -6.65 2.50 9.81
N THR A 239 -6.08 2.16 10.95
CA THR A 239 -4.66 2.42 11.23
C THR A 239 -3.79 1.75 10.17
N SER A 240 -2.85 2.50 9.62
CA SER A 240 -1.88 1.98 8.65
C SER A 240 -0.76 1.20 9.31
N LEU A 241 -0.50 -0.04 8.86
CA LEU A 241 0.60 -0.88 9.34
C LEU A 241 1.95 -0.16 9.19
N GLU A 242 2.20 0.38 8.01
CA GLU A 242 3.44 1.08 7.66
C GLU A 242 3.74 2.27 8.57
N GLU A 243 2.70 2.99 9.00
CA GLU A 243 2.87 4.15 9.87
C GLU A 243 3.29 3.70 11.27
N ILE A 244 2.62 2.71 11.86
CA ILE A 244 2.98 2.19 13.19
C ILE A 244 4.38 1.58 13.17
N ALA A 245 4.70 0.74 12.18
CA ALA A 245 6.01 0.10 12.07
C ALA A 245 7.14 1.12 11.98
N MET A 246 6.96 2.18 11.19
CA MET A 246 7.99 3.21 11.02
C MET A 246 8.06 4.19 12.19
N ILE A 247 6.95 4.50 12.87
CA ILE A 247 6.98 5.28 14.12
C ILE A 247 7.87 4.57 15.16
N LEU A 248 7.65 3.28 15.38
CA LEU A 248 8.44 2.50 16.35
C LEU A 248 9.92 2.41 15.95
N LYS A 249 10.20 2.25 14.66
CA LYS A 249 11.57 2.20 14.14
C LYS A 249 12.32 3.53 14.32
N CYS A 250 11.64 4.67 14.06
CA CYS A 250 12.25 6.01 14.10
C CYS A 250 12.38 6.55 15.52
N HIS A 251 11.44 6.24 16.42
CA HIS A 251 11.42 6.77 17.79
C HIS A 251 12.05 5.80 18.78
N LYS A 252 13.38 5.79 18.86
CA LYS A 252 14.15 4.92 19.76
C LYS A 252 13.80 5.06 21.25
N GLY A 253 13.15 6.17 21.65
CA GLY A 253 12.65 6.37 23.02
C GLY A 253 11.42 5.51 23.35
N VAL A 254 10.71 5.00 22.33
CA VAL A 254 9.66 4.01 22.49
C VAL A 254 10.32 2.63 22.43
N ASN A 255 10.65 2.07 23.60
CA ASN A 255 11.36 0.80 23.72
C ASN A 255 10.45 -0.41 23.45
N ILE A 256 9.79 -0.42 22.28
CA ILE A 256 8.85 -1.45 21.83
C ILE A 256 9.25 -1.87 20.41
N ASP A 257 9.39 -3.17 20.18
CA ASP A 257 9.79 -3.73 18.90
C ASP A 257 8.67 -4.54 18.23
N THR A 258 8.78 -4.71 16.92
CA THR A 258 7.90 -5.58 16.10
C THR A 258 8.72 -6.55 15.27
N ASN A 259 8.08 -7.57 14.72
CA ASN A 259 8.71 -8.48 13.75
C ASN A 259 8.69 -7.95 12.31
N ILE A 260 8.17 -6.74 12.08
CA ILE A 260 7.99 -6.22 10.72
C ILE A 260 9.34 -6.02 10.03
N ASN A 261 9.50 -6.67 8.90
CA ASN A 261 10.58 -6.38 7.95
C ASN A 261 10.21 -5.13 7.15
N THR A 262 10.66 -3.99 7.63
CA THR A 262 10.29 -2.69 7.05
C THR A 262 10.68 -2.56 5.58
N THR A 263 11.73 -3.24 5.10
CA THR A 263 12.14 -3.23 3.67
C THR A 263 11.10 -3.87 2.73
N LYS A 264 10.08 -4.54 3.28
CA LYS A 264 8.96 -5.10 2.53
C LYS A 264 7.73 -4.19 2.50
N ILE A 265 7.74 -3.05 3.18
CA ILE A 265 6.59 -2.15 3.30
C ILE A 265 6.12 -1.65 1.94
N VAL A 266 6.98 -0.98 1.17
CA VAL A 266 6.59 -0.43 -0.14
C VAL A 266 6.22 -1.51 -1.15
N PRO A 267 6.95 -2.62 -1.30
CA PRO A 267 6.52 -3.74 -2.13
C PRO A 267 5.14 -4.29 -1.77
N THR A 268 4.83 -4.44 -0.47
CA THR A 268 3.52 -4.91 0.01
C THR A 268 2.42 -3.89 -0.29
N SER A 269 2.67 -2.61 -0.01
CA SER A 269 1.76 -1.51 -0.31
C SER A 269 1.37 -1.48 -1.79
N ARG A 270 2.34 -1.59 -2.69
CA ARG A 270 2.12 -1.62 -4.14
C ARG A 270 1.31 -2.84 -4.58
N MET A 271 1.62 -4.02 -4.04
CA MET A 271 0.88 -5.24 -4.34
C MET A 271 -0.58 -5.12 -3.95
N VAL A 272 -0.88 -4.71 -2.71
CA VAL A 272 -2.25 -4.55 -2.21
C VAL A 272 -2.99 -3.48 -3.01
N SER A 273 -2.37 -2.33 -3.26
CA SER A 273 -2.94 -1.25 -4.07
C SER A 273 -3.31 -1.72 -5.48
N SER A 274 -2.45 -2.51 -6.12
CA SER A 274 -2.67 -3.04 -7.47
C SER A 274 -3.78 -4.09 -7.50
N LEU A 275 -3.75 -5.07 -6.59
CA LEU A 275 -4.72 -6.16 -6.56
C LEU A 275 -6.13 -5.66 -6.19
N MET A 276 -6.23 -4.73 -5.26
CA MET A 276 -7.51 -4.14 -4.83
C MET A 276 -7.96 -2.98 -5.71
N ASN A 277 -7.19 -2.61 -6.74
CA ASN A 277 -7.46 -1.45 -7.59
C ASN A 277 -7.76 -0.16 -6.79
N MET A 278 -7.05 0.03 -5.69
CA MET A 278 -7.17 1.19 -4.80
C MET A 278 -5.83 1.94 -4.74
N PRO A 279 -5.65 2.97 -5.59
CA PRO A 279 -4.40 3.71 -5.67
C PRO A 279 -4.07 4.43 -4.37
N VAL A 280 -2.82 4.32 -3.95
CA VAL A 280 -2.32 5.06 -2.79
C VAL A 280 -2.25 6.55 -3.12
N GLN A 281 -2.72 7.40 -2.20
CA GLN A 281 -2.60 8.85 -2.37
C GLN A 281 -1.14 9.25 -2.52
N PRO A 282 -0.78 10.15 -3.47
CA PRO A 282 0.61 10.53 -3.70
C PRO A 282 1.35 11.06 -2.47
N ASN A 283 0.65 11.71 -1.56
CA ASN A 283 1.18 12.26 -0.31
C ASN A 283 0.92 11.38 0.92
N LYS A 284 0.49 10.13 0.76
CA LYS A 284 0.36 9.19 1.87
C LYS A 284 1.70 9.03 2.58
N ALA A 285 1.70 9.07 3.90
CA ALA A 285 2.90 8.84 4.69
C ALA A 285 3.55 7.49 4.33
N ILE A 286 4.87 7.43 4.31
CA ILE A 286 5.72 6.25 4.10
C ILE A 286 5.65 5.65 2.68
N VAL A 287 4.46 5.43 2.11
CA VAL A 287 4.26 4.64 0.87
C VAL A 287 3.80 5.46 -0.33
N GLY A 288 3.39 6.71 -0.13
CA GLY A 288 3.00 7.60 -1.22
C GLY A 288 4.20 7.95 -2.10
N ARG A 289 3.99 8.11 -3.41
CA ARG A 289 5.07 8.41 -4.37
C ARG A 289 5.83 9.70 -4.06
N ASN A 290 5.21 10.63 -3.31
CA ASN A 290 5.82 11.89 -2.90
C ASN A 290 6.47 11.83 -1.51
N ALA A 291 6.36 10.71 -0.78
CA ALA A 291 6.84 10.60 0.60
C ALA A 291 8.36 10.84 0.72
N PHE A 292 9.12 10.52 -0.35
CA PHE A 292 10.57 10.70 -0.44
C PHE A 292 10.96 11.61 -1.61
N ALA A 293 10.07 12.54 -2.02
CA ALA A 293 10.31 13.45 -3.12
C ALA A 293 10.46 14.89 -2.63
N HIS A 294 11.53 15.54 -3.04
CA HIS A 294 11.79 16.94 -2.71
C HIS A 294 11.67 17.81 -3.95
N SER A 295 10.76 18.80 -3.93
CA SER A 295 10.55 19.77 -5.02
C SER A 295 11.00 21.21 -4.67
N SER A 296 11.17 21.52 -3.39
CA SER A 296 11.64 22.84 -2.94
C SER A 296 13.16 22.94 -3.03
N GLY A 297 13.68 24.01 -3.66
CA GLY A 297 15.11 24.21 -3.82
C GLY A 297 15.89 24.27 -2.50
N ILE A 298 15.30 24.82 -1.43
CA ILE A 298 15.91 24.87 -0.10
C ILE A 298 16.04 23.43 0.47
N HIS A 299 14.99 22.61 0.34
CA HIS A 299 15.02 21.23 0.80
C HIS A 299 16.01 20.41 -0.03
N GLN A 300 16.01 20.54 -1.35
CA GLN A 300 16.93 19.85 -2.24
C GLN A 300 18.41 20.17 -1.92
N ASP A 301 18.75 21.45 -1.68
CA ASP A 301 20.10 21.85 -1.29
C ASP A 301 20.49 21.27 0.08
N GLY A 302 19.55 21.22 1.04
CA GLY A 302 19.77 20.61 2.35
C GLY A 302 20.03 19.11 2.23
N VAL A 303 19.17 18.37 1.53
CA VAL A 303 19.30 16.90 1.34
C VAL A 303 20.61 16.55 0.62
N LEU A 304 21.00 17.32 -0.41
CA LEU A 304 22.27 17.12 -1.12
C LEU A 304 23.51 17.33 -0.24
N LYS A 305 23.40 18.17 0.80
CA LYS A 305 24.47 18.39 1.76
C LYS A 305 24.48 17.31 2.86
N ASN A 306 23.31 17.01 3.40
CA ASN A 306 23.11 15.93 4.37
C ASN A 306 21.63 15.55 4.38
N VAL A 307 21.33 14.28 4.09
CA VAL A 307 19.97 13.71 4.04
C VAL A 307 19.20 13.98 5.35
N GLN A 308 19.87 13.93 6.50
CA GLN A 308 19.27 14.15 7.83
C GLN A 308 18.73 15.58 8.04
N THR A 309 19.00 16.52 7.14
CA THR A 309 18.44 17.88 7.26
C THR A 309 16.94 17.94 7.09
N TYR A 310 16.38 17.03 6.29
CA TYR A 310 14.95 17.00 5.95
C TYR A 310 14.34 15.60 5.95
N GLU A 311 15.10 14.55 6.17
CA GLU A 311 14.63 13.18 6.16
C GLU A 311 14.91 12.47 7.48
N ILE A 312 13.88 11.83 8.01
CA ILE A 312 13.93 11.00 9.23
C ILE A 312 13.91 9.51 8.92
N ILE A 313 13.66 9.15 7.65
CA ILE A 313 13.55 7.77 7.16
C ILE A 313 14.44 7.65 5.93
N ASP A 314 15.32 6.65 5.92
CA ASP A 314 16.04 6.25 4.70
C ASP A 314 15.06 5.49 3.78
N PRO A 315 14.90 5.85 2.50
CA PRO A 315 14.07 5.11 1.54
C PRO A 315 14.36 3.61 1.51
N LYS A 316 15.60 3.21 1.70
CA LYS A 316 16.01 1.79 1.77
C LYS A 316 15.39 1.05 2.94
N ASP A 317 15.11 1.77 4.03
CA ASP A 317 14.44 1.21 5.20
C ASP A 317 13.02 0.72 4.92
N VAL A 318 12.39 1.23 3.86
CA VAL A 318 11.04 0.86 3.45
C VAL A 318 10.98 0.09 2.12
N GLY A 319 12.15 -0.22 1.54
CA GLY A 319 12.26 -1.02 0.31
C GLY A 319 12.26 -0.21 -0.99
N LEU A 320 12.69 1.05 -0.92
CA LEU A 320 12.98 1.90 -2.08
C LEU A 320 14.51 1.97 -2.28
N GLU A 321 14.95 2.14 -3.53
CA GLU A 321 16.38 2.20 -3.83
C GLU A 321 16.99 3.57 -3.55
N ASP A 322 16.30 4.68 -3.92
CA ASP A 322 16.79 6.04 -3.79
C ASP A 322 15.68 7.07 -3.61
N ASN A 323 16.07 8.29 -3.18
CA ASN A 323 15.22 9.47 -3.11
C ASN A 323 15.00 10.11 -4.48
N ALA A 324 13.80 10.59 -4.75
CA ALA A 324 13.49 11.31 -5.99
C ALA A 324 13.66 12.83 -5.81
N ILE A 325 14.71 13.41 -6.42
CA ILE A 325 14.78 14.85 -6.61
C ILE A 325 13.95 15.21 -7.84
N VAL A 326 12.75 15.73 -7.61
CA VAL A 326 11.84 16.15 -8.68
C VAL A 326 12.13 17.59 -9.07
N LEU A 327 12.48 17.82 -10.35
CA LEU A 327 12.79 19.14 -10.86
C LEU A 327 11.50 19.91 -11.20
N THR A 328 11.34 21.08 -10.59
CA THR A 328 10.22 22.00 -10.77
C THR A 328 10.73 23.44 -10.87
N ALA A 329 9.86 24.41 -11.18
CA ALA A 329 10.19 25.85 -11.15
C ALA A 329 10.74 26.34 -9.79
N ARG A 330 10.62 25.54 -8.73
CA ARG A 330 11.13 25.84 -7.38
C ARG A 330 12.48 25.20 -7.10
N SER A 331 13.00 24.37 -8.01
CA SER A 331 14.30 23.70 -7.85
C SER A 331 15.45 24.68 -8.01
N GLY A 332 16.44 24.59 -7.14
CA GLY A 332 17.64 25.40 -7.17
C GLY A 332 18.71 24.88 -8.14
N ARG A 333 19.77 25.68 -8.35
CA ARG A 333 20.93 25.32 -9.20
C ARG A 333 21.61 24.03 -8.75
N ALA A 334 21.70 23.79 -7.43
CA ALA A 334 22.29 22.58 -6.87
C ALA A 334 21.56 21.30 -7.32
N ALA A 335 20.22 21.31 -7.31
CA ALA A 335 19.40 20.19 -7.77
C ALA A 335 19.54 19.95 -9.27
N LEU A 336 19.55 21.00 -10.08
CA LEU A 336 19.79 20.87 -11.53
C LEU A 336 21.18 20.30 -11.81
N LYS A 337 22.24 20.82 -11.15
CA LYS A 337 23.61 20.34 -11.27
C LYS A 337 23.74 18.88 -10.88
N TYR A 338 23.10 18.47 -9.77
CA TYR A 338 23.07 17.09 -9.31
C TYR A 338 22.37 16.17 -10.33
N ARG A 339 21.19 16.54 -10.82
CA ARG A 339 20.46 15.72 -11.81
C ARG A 339 21.24 15.59 -13.13
N LEU A 340 21.91 16.65 -13.57
CA LEU A 340 22.81 16.60 -14.73
C LEU A 340 23.99 15.64 -14.49
N SER A 341 24.60 15.68 -13.30
CA SER A 341 25.73 14.79 -12.98
C SER A 341 25.31 13.31 -12.90
N VAL A 342 24.13 13.01 -12.33
CA VAL A 342 23.56 11.65 -12.32
C VAL A 342 23.34 11.13 -13.74
N ASN A 343 22.99 12.02 -14.68
CA ASN A 343 22.81 11.69 -16.10
C ASN A 343 24.13 11.82 -16.92
N GLY A 344 25.28 11.84 -16.25
CA GLY A 344 26.59 11.81 -16.90
C GLY A 344 27.10 13.14 -17.44
N VAL A 345 26.43 14.26 -17.14
CA VAL A 345 26.83 15.61 -17.59
C VAL A 345 27.38 16.42 -16.42
N GLU A 346 28.71 16.52 -16.32
CA GLU A 346 29.37 17.37 -15.33
C GLU A 346 29.54 18.79 -15.83
N ILE A 347 28.93 19.76 -15.15
CA ILE A 347 29.10 21.19 -15.41
C ILE A 347 30.02 21.80 -14.34
N LYS A 348 31.27 22.12 -14.72
CA LYS A 348 32.26 22.75 -13.85
C LYS A 348 32.24 24.29 -13.95
N ASP A 349 31.75 24.81 -15.07
CA ASP A 349 31.66 26.26 -15.34
C ASP A 349 30.34 26.83 -14.78
N GLU A 350 30.45 27.67 -13.79
CA GLU A 350 29.30 28.30 -13.12
C GLU A 350 28.51 29.25 -14.04
N GLU A 351 29.17 29.92 -15.01
CA GLU A 351 28.47 30.79 -15.98
C GLU A 351 27.62 29.92 -16.94
N LYS A 352 28.16 28.77 -17.35
CA LYS A 352 27.43 27.83 -18.19
C LYS A 352 26.22 27.24 -17.40
N LEU A 353 26.43 26.89 -16.14
CA LEU A 353 25.36 26.40 -15.28
C LEU A 353 24.24 27.47 -15.12
N ASP A 354 24.61 28.75 -14.97
CA ASP A 354 23.64 29.85 -14.83
C ASP A 354 22.80 30.04 -16.12
N LYS A 355 23.41 29.89 -17.28
CA LYS A 355 22.71 29.97 -18.56
C LYS A 355 21.72 28.79 -18.72
N ILE A 356 22.14 27.57 -18.37
CA ILE A 356 21.27 26.38 -18.39
C ILE A 356 20.13 26.57 -17.38
N TYR A 357 20.42 27.02 -16.17
CA TYR A 357 19.44 27.22 -15.12
C TYR A 357 18.36 28.25 -15.51
N LYS A 358 18.72 29.36 -16.17
CA LYS A 358 17.74 30.34 -16.69
C LYS A 358 16.81 29.71 -17.72
N LYS A 359 17.32 28.87 -18.62
CA LYS A 359 16.50 28.12 -19.60
C LYS A 359 15.63 27.08 -18.93
N PHE A 360 16.17 26.40 -17.91
CA PHE A 360 15.43 25.43 -17.09
C PHE A 360 14.23 26.10 -16.41
N LEU A 361 14.39 27.24 -15.78
CA LEU A 361 13.27 27.95 -15.15
C LEU A 361 12.17 28.33 -16.16
N GLN A 362 12.55 28.82 -17.36
CA GLN A 362 11.59 29.13 -18.42
C GLN A 362 10.82 27.90 -18.90
N LEU A 363 11.45 26.73 -18.91
CA LEU A 363 10.80 25.47 -19.25
C LEU A 363 9.91 24.99 -18.10
N ALA A 364 10.40 25.04 -16.87
CA ALA A 364 9.68 24.58 -15.68
C ALA A 364 8.43 25.44 -15.34
N ASP A 365 8.41 26.71 -15.77
CA ASP A 365 7.20 27.54 -15.68
C ASP A 365 6.09 27.09 -16.65
N LYS A 366 6.45 26.37 -17.72
CA LYS A 366 5.52 25.88 -18.75
C LYS A 366 5.14 24.41 -18.57
N LYS A 367 5.99 23.62 -17.90
CA LYS A 367 5.81 22.20 -17.65
C LYS A 367 5.61 21.92 -16.16
N LYS A 368 4.65 21.08 -15.80
CA LYS A 368 4.44 20.64 -14.39
C LYS A 368 5.61 19.82 -13.85
N GLU A 369 6.29 19.08 -14.72
CA GLU A 369 7.43 18.23 -14.39
C GLU A 369 8.47 18.31 -15.50
N VAL A 370 9.73 18.57 -15.13
CA VAL A 370 10.85 18.63 -16.05
C VAL A 370 11.61 17.31 -15.97
N THR A 371 11.73 16.66 -17.12
CA THR A 371 12.37 15.33 -17.23
C THR A 371 13.88 15.44 -17.36
N ASP A 372 14.58 14.31 -17.24
CA ASP A 372 16.03 14.25 -17.45
C ASP A 372 16.44 14.60 -18.89
N GLU A 373 15.64 14.19 -19.87
CA GLU A 373 15.84 14.56 -21.28
C GLU A 373 15.76 16.07 -21.49
N ASP A 374 14.80 16.72 -20.84
CA ASP A 374 14.66 18.18 -20.92
C ASP A 374 15.93 18.89 -20.44
N ILE A 375 16.50 18.46 -19.31
CA ILE A 375 17.71 19.10 -18.77
C ILE A 375 18.96 18.77 -19.55
N LEU A 376 19.06 17.56 -20.10
CA LEU A 376 20.15 17.17 -21.00
C LEU A 376 20.14 18.00 -22.29
N MET A 377 18.95 18.21 -22.88
CA MET A 377 18.79 19.09 -24.03
C MET A 377 19.22 20.53 -23.70
N LEU A 378 18.79 21.05 -22.54
CA LEU A 378 19.17 22.39 -22.09
C LEU A 378 20.68 22.53 -21.83
N ALA A 379 21.34 21.46 -21.40
CA ALA A 379 22.77 21.45 -21.15
C ALA A 379 23.62 21.51 -22.43
N GLY A 380 22.95 21.38 -23.61
CA GLY A 380 23.67 21.27 -24.90
C GLY A 380 24.44 19.95 -24.98
N ALA A 381 24.10 18.98 -24.12
CA ALA A 381 24.27 17.59 -24.42
C ALA A 381 23.24 17.32 -25.52
N ASP A 382 23.46 17.92 -26.72
CA ASP A 382 22.85 17.37 -27.90
C ASP A 382 23.04 15.87 -27.77
N SER A 383 21.96 15.13 -27.84
CA SER A 383 22.04 13.74 -28.21
C SER A 383 22.97 13.70 -29.43
N ALA A 384 24.29 13.61 -29.16
CA ALA A 384 25.31 13.38 -30.16
C ALA A 384 25.17 11.98 -30.77
N ASP A 385 24.08 11.33 -30.46
CA ASP A 385 23.54 10.17 -31.13
C ASP A 385 22.10 10.47 -31.56
N LYS A 386 21.95 11.02 -32.75
CA LYS A 386 20.74 10.87 -33.59
C LYS A 386 20.57 9.41 -34.01
N HIS A 387 20.88 8.47 -33.15
CA HIS A 387 20.80 7.03 -33.37
C HIS A 387 19.71 6.38 -32.53
N GLY A 388 18.72 7.17 -32.08
CA GLY A 388 17.54 6.66 -31.42
C GLY A 388 16.56 6.02 -32.42
N VAL A 389 15.63 5.24 -31.86
CA VAL A 389 14.45 4.73 -32.57
C VAL A 389 13.40 5.82 -32.55
N THR A 390 12.83 6.15 -33.72
CA THR A 390 11.67 7.06 -33.81
C THR A 390 10.55 6.40 -34.59
N LEU A 391 9.30 6.74 -34.24
CA LEU A 391 8.11 6.27 -34.95
C LEU A 391 7.97 7.06 -36.27
N ASP A 392 7.97 6.36 -37.40
CA ASP A 392 7.71 6.94 -38.72
C ASP A 392 6.20 6.93 -39.01
N TYR A 393 5.56 5.78 -38.83
CA TYR A 393 4.10 5.67 -38.91
C TYR A 393 3.58 4.50 -38.06
N LEU A 394 2.29 4.60 -37.69
CA LEU A 394 1.53 3.53 -37.06
C LEU A 394 0.16 3.43 -37.74
N GLN A 395 -0.19 2.23 -38.20
CA GLN A 395 -1.51 1.92 -38.71
C GLN A 395 -2.08 0.74 -37.92
N VAL A 396 -3.29 0.89 -37.38
CA VAL A 396 -3.94 -0.16 -36.59
C VAL A 396 -5.35 -0.39 -37.11
N THR A 397 -5.66 -1.68 -37.31
CA THR A 397 -7.03 -2.13 -37.61
C THR A 397 -7.52 -2.96 -36.44
N THR A 398 -8.61 -2.50 -35.80
CA THR A 398 -9.23 -3.16 -34.64
C THR A 398 -10.73 -3.00 -34.67
N GLY A 399 -11.48 -3.89 -34.00
CA GLY A 399 -12.94 -3.84 -33.91
C GLY A 399 -13.50 -5.07 -33.21
N LYS A 400 -14.82 -5.02 -32.92
CA LYS A 400 -15.52 -6.16 -32.33
C LYS A 400 -15.61 -7.33 -33.32
N GLY A 401 -15.13 -8.49 -32.94
CA GLY A 401 -15.19 -9.70 -33.74
C GLY A 401 -14.09 -9.86 -34.80
N VAL A 402 -13.13 -8.92 -34.85
CA VAL A 402 -11.94 -9.03 -35.72
C VAL A 402 -10.67 -9.06 -34.87
N LYS A 403 -9.64 -9.73 -35.41
CA LYS A 403 -8.33 -9.75 -34.76
C LYS A 403 -7.63 -8.41 -34.96
N SER A 404 -7.10 -7.81 -33.92
CA SER A 404 -6.33 -6.57 -34.04
C SER A 404 -5.05 -6.82 -34.81
N VAL A 405 -4.74 -5.96 -35.79
CA VAL A 405 -3.53 -5.98 -36.60
C VAL A 405 -2.91 -4.58 -36.59
N ALA A 406 -1.61 -4.49 -36.40
CA ALA A 406 -0.87 -3.25 -36.51
C ALA A 406 0.27 -3.37 -37.53
N SER A 407 0.49 -2.32 -38.33
CA SER A 407 1.69 -2.10 -39.13
C SER A 407 2.41 -0.88 -38.59
N ILE A 408 3.73 -1.00 -38.39
CA ILE A 408 4.56 0.03 -37.78
C ILE A 408 5.79 0.29 -38.64
N GLY A 409 6.14 1.56 -38.87
CA GLY A 409 7.38 2.00 -39.42
C GLY A 409 8.23 2.68 -38.34
N LEU A 410 9.48 2.25 -38.25
CA LEU A 410 10.48 2.85 -37.36
C LEU A 410 11.65 3.41 -38.15
N ASP A 411 12.15 4.56 -37.77
CA ASP A 411 13.45 5.07 -38.21
C ASP A 411 14.47 4.78 -37.12
N ILE A 412 15.50 3.99 -37.46
CA ILE A 412 16.61 3.64 -36.58
C ILE A 412 17.92 4.14 -37.23
N ALA A 413 18.48 5.20 -36.69
CA ALA A 413 19.70 5.80 -37.19
C ALA A 413 19.64 6.21 -38.69
N GLY A 414 18.50 6.68 -39.17
CA GLY A 414 18.26 7.09 -40.54
C GLY A 414 17.91 5.94 -41.51
N GLN A 415 17.76 4.73 -40.99
CA GLN A 415 17.27 3.57 -41.74
C GLN A 415 15.82 3.25 -41.35
N LYS A 416 14.97 3.07 -42.37
CA LYS A 416 13.56 2.74 -42.17
C LYS A 416 13.31 1.25 -42.13
N PHE A 417 12.60 0.79 -41.13
CA PHE A 417 12.21 -0.60 -40.96
C PHE A 417 10.68 -0.66 -40.80
N GLU A 418 10.07 -1.65 -41.40
CA GLU A 418 8.63 -1.84 -41.37
C GLU A 418 8.28 -3.29 -41.00
N GLU A 419 7.31 -3.47 -40.14
CA GLU A 419 6.80 -4.76 -39.75
C GLU A 419 5.30 -4.69 -39.41
N ALA A 420 4.64 -5.84 -39.53
CA ALA A 420 3.26 -5.99 -39.13
C ALA A 420 3.06 -7.18 -38.19
N SER A 421 2.11 -7.06 -37.28
CA SER A 421 1.76 -8.15 -36.37
C SER A 421 0.30 -8.11 -35.98
N SER A 422 -0.22 -9.27 -35.57
CA SER A 422 -1.52 -9.35 -34.91
C SER A 422 -1.36 -9.54 -33.41
N GLY A 423 -2.37 -9.07 -32.65
CA GLY A 423 -2.36 -9.17 -31.18
C GLY A 423 -3.75 -9.38 -30.59
N ASN A 424 -3.80 -9.50 -29.24
CA ASN A 424 -5.05 -9.63 -28.49
C ASN A 424 -5.83 -8.29 -28.37
N GLY A 425 -5.18 -7.18 -28.74
CA GLY A 425 -5.72 -5.84 -28.79
C GLY A 425 -4.82 -4.93 -29.62
N PRO A 426 -5.21 -3.66 -29.87
CA PRO A 426 -4.47 -2.74 -30.73
C PRO A 426 -3.06 -2.45 -30.22
N VAL A 427 -2.89 -2.23 -28.92
CA VAL A 427 -1.57 -1.99 -28.30
C VAL A 427 -0.67 -3.23 -28.36
N ASP A 428 -1.23 -4.43 -28.05
CA ASP A 428 -0.45 -5.69 -28.13
C ASP A 428 0.00 -5.96 -29.58
N ALA A 429 -0.85 -5.70 -30.58
CA ALA A 429 -0.50 -5.84 -31.98
C ALA A 429 0.67 -4.91 -32.39
N ALA A 430 0.61 -3.64 -31.97
CA ALA A 430 1.61 -2.63 -32.26
C ALA A 430 2.96 -2.96 -31.58
N ILE A 431 2.94 -3.31 -30.29
CA ILE A 431 4.17 -3.69 -29.55
C ILE A 431 4.80 -4.97 -30.14
N ARG A 432 4.00 -5.94 -30.58
CA ARG A 432 4.53 -7.15 -31.24
C ARG A 432 5.19 -6.83 -32.58
N ALA A 433 4.60 -5.92 -33.37
CA ALA A 433 5.22 -5.47 -34.62
C ALA A 433 6.55 -4.75 -34.34
N LEU A 434 6.60 -3.86 -33.36
CA LEU A 434 7.80 -3.16 -32.91
C LEU A 434 8.89 -4.15 -32.44
N LYS A 435 8.55 -5.13 -31.61
CA LYS A 435 9.49 -6.16 -31.13
C LYS A 435 10.14 -6.96 -32.27
N LYS A 436 9.43 -7.19 -33.36
CA LYS A 436 9.99 -7.87 -34.54
C LYS A 436 11.09 -7.04 -35.21
N ILE A 437 10.97 -5.71 -35.24
CA ILE A 437 12.00 -4.81 -35.78
C ILE A 437 13.20 -4.77 -34.84
N ILE A 438 12.96 -4.60 -33.55
CA ILE A 438 14.02 -4.39 -32.53
C ILE A 438 14.79 -5.68 -32.23
N GLN A 439 14.14 -6.84 -32.32
CA GLN A 439 14.73 -8.19 -32.13
C GLN A 439 15.46 -8.35 -30.77
N LYS A 440 14.94 -7.72 -29.70
CA LYS A 440 15.42 -7.84 -28.33
C LYS A 440 14.35 -8.46 -27.45
N GLU A 441 14.75 -9.31 -26.50
CA GLU A 441 13.83 -9.82 -25.49
C GLU A 441 13.57 -8.73 -24.45
N MET A 442 12.35 -8.20 -24.47
CA MET A 442 11.89 -7.12 -23.59
C MET A 442 10.55 -7.52 -22.97
N ASN A 443 10.45 -7.39 -21.67
CA ASN A 443 9.25 -7.72 -20.91
C ASN A 443 8.56 -6.46 -20.39
N LEU A 444 7.32 -6.21 -20.83
CA LEU A 444 6.49 -5.16 -20.27
C LEU A 444 6.05 -5.58 -18.86
N LYS A 445 6.43 -4.81 -17.83
CA LYS A 445 6.12 -5.07 -16.43
C LYS A 445 4.96 -4.25 -15.94
N GLU A 446 4.85 -3.00 -16.39
CA GLU A 446 3.77 -2.09 -15.99
C GLU A 446 3.30 -1.28 -17.19
N PHE A 447 1.99 -1.04 -17.25
CA PHE A 447 1.33 -0.26 -18.28
C PHE A 447 0.19 0.54 -17.64
N THR A 448 0.36 1.86 -17.57
CA THR A 448 -0.63 2.76 -16.95
C THR A 448 -1.07 3.81 -17.96
N ILE A 449 -2.38 3.98 -18.07
CA ILE A 449 -3.01 5.01 -18.93
C ILE A 449 -3.68 6.03 -18.01
N GLN A 450 -3.45 7.31 -18.27
CA GLN A 450 -4.09 8.44 -17.58
C GLN A 450 -4.73 9.39 -18.60
N ALA A 451 -6.03 9.65 -18.46
CA ALA A 451 -6.68 10.76 -19.14
C ALA A 451 -6.45 12.06 -18.36
N ILE A 452 -6.32 13.18 -19.05
CA ILE A 452 -5.95 14.46 -18.40
C ILE A 452 -7.18 15.29 -18.10
N ASP A 453 -8.23 15.28 -18.96
CA ASP A 453 -9.41 16.13 -18.82
C ASP A 453 -10.69 15.43 -19.29
N LYS A 454 -11.81 16.16 -19.40
CA LYS A 454 -13.13 15.62 -19.77
C LYS A 454 -13.44 15.92 -21.23
N GLY A 455 -13.06 15.04 -22.14
CA GLY A 455 -13.37 15.16 -23.57
C GLY A 455 -13.01 13.89 -24.35
N SER A 456 -13.60 13.68 -25.51
CA SER A 456 -13.30 12.54 -26.40
C SER A 456 -12.05 12.75 -27.25
N ASP A 457 -11.51 13.95 -27.25
CA ASP A 457 -10.34 14.43 -28.01
C ASP A 457 -9.17 14.84 -27.10
N ASP A 458 -9.22 14.40 -25.86
CA ASP A 458 -8.18 14.69 -24.87
C ASP A 458 -6.91 13.85 -25.05
N VAL A 459 -5.79 14.40 -24.61
CA VAL A 459 -4.48 13.72 -24.70
C VAL A 459 -4.38 12.62 -23.66
N GLY A 460 -4.29 11.37 -24.09
CA GLY A 460 -3.99 10.23 -23.25
C GLY A 460 -2.50 10.19 -22.91
N LYS A 461 -2.15 10.07 -21.63
CA LYS A 461 -0.79 9.83 -21.18
C LYS A 461 -0.59 8.37 -20.86
N VAL A 462 0.50 7.82 -21.36
CA VAL A 462 0.89 6.43 -21.14
C VAL A 462 2.25 6.38 -20.44
N HIS A 463 2.29 5.64 -19.34
CA HIS A 463 3.53 5.29 -18.64
C HIS A 463 3.75 3.79 -18.77
N MET A 464 4.95 3.39 -19.13
CA MET A 464 5.35 1.99 -19.24
C MET A 464 6.62 1.68 -18.46
N GLN A 465 6.70 0.45 -17.96
CA GLN A 465 7.91 -0.13 -17.40
C GLN A 465 8.31 -1.35 -18.21
N VAL A 466 9.50 -1.34 -18.78
CA VAL A 466 10.03 -2.42 -19.60
C VAL A 466 11.29 -2.96 -18.96
N GLU A 467 11.33 -4.28 -18.74
CA GLU A 467 12.54 -4.98 -18.31
C GLU A 467 13.36 -5.42 -19.54
N TYR A 468 14.63 -5.05 -19.53
CA TYR A 468 15.62 -5.48 -20.51
C TYR A 468 16.94 -5.75 -19.80
N ASP A 469 17.55 -6.92 -20.04
CA ASP A 469 18.83 -7.36 -19.46
C ASP A 469 18.88 -7.21 -17.91
N GLY A 470 17.78 -7.58 -17.24
CA GLY A 470 17.66 -7.52 -15.79
C GLY A 470 17.45 -6.11 -15.20
N HIS A 471 17.37 -5.07 -16.03
CA HIS A 471 17.13 -3.68 -15.61
C HIS A 471 15.74 -3.22 -16.03
N LEU A 472 15.13 -2.34 -15.22
CA LEU A 472 13.83 -1.73 -15.47
C LEU A 472 14.02 -0.33 -16.09
N TYR A 473 13.35 -0.09 -17.20
CA TYR A 473 13.34 1.18 -17.92
C TYR A 473 11.95 1.75 -17.97
N TYR A 474 11.80 3.04 -17.65
CA TYR A 474 10.53 3.74 -17.62
C TYR A 474 10.37 4.57 -18.88
N GLY A 475 9.23 4.44 -19.57
CA GLY A 475 8.91 5.18 -20.77
C GLY A 475 7.61 5.97 -20.63
N PHE A 476 7.54 7.08 -21.35
CA PHE A 476 6.40 7.96 -21.39
C PHE A 476 6.03 8.28 -22.84
N GLY A 477 4.72 8.32 -23.11
CA GLY A 477 4.16 8.76 -24.38
C GLY A 477 2.86 9.54 -24.16
N ALA A 478 2.57 10.49 -25.02
CA ALA A 478 1.37 11.31 -24.90
C ALA A 478 0.85 11.69 -26.29
N ASP A 479 -0.36 11.22 -26.62
CA ASP A 479 -1.04 11.50 -27.88
C ASP A 479 -2.56 11.45 -27.67
N THR A 480 -3.33 12.05 -28.59
CA THR A 480 -4.80 11.89 -28.61
C THR A 480 -5.21 10.48 -28.97
N ASP A 481 -4.39 9.74 -29.71
CA ASP A 481 -4.52 8.30 -29.93
C ASP A 481 -3.71 7.51 -28.89
N ILE A 482 -4.44 6.82 -28.01
CA ILE A 482 -3.84 6.05 -26.92
C ILE A 482 -2.92 4.91 -27.40
N VAL A 483 -3.12 4.39 -28.62
CA VAL A 483 -2.27 3.36 -29.19
C VAL A 483 -0.93 3.97 -29.63
N THR A 484 -0.97 5.16 -30.25
CA THR A 484 0.21 5.95 -30.58
C THR A 484 0.99 6.32 -29.32
N ALA A 485 0.32 6.89 -28.30
CA ALA A 485 0.96 7.17 -27.01
C ALA A 485 1.62 5.94 -26.38
N SER A 486 1.00 4.76 -26.50
CA SER A 486 1.55 3.51 -25.98
C SER A 486 2.82 3.07 -26.73
N VAL A 487 2.83 3.21 -28.06
CA VAL A 487 3.99 2.89 -28.88
C VAL A 487 5.14 3.85 -28.59
N GLU A 488 4.85 5.14 -28.46
CA GLU A 488 5.84 6.17 -28.10
C GLU A 488 6.46 5.90 -26.72
N ALA A 489 5.63 5.55 -25.71
CA ALA A 489 6.13 5.17 -24.39
C ALA A 489 7.08 3.96 -24.46
N TYR A 490 6.76 2.97 -25.29
CA TYR A 490 7.61 1.80 -25.46
C TYR A 490 8.92 2.15 -26.18
N ILE A 491 8.88 2.99 -27.22
CA ILE A 491 10.06 3.52 -27.93
C ILE A 491 10.95 4.34 -26.98
N ASP A 492 10.35 5.14 -26.10
CA ASP A 492 11.07 5.89 -25.08
C ASP A 492 11.85 4.99 -24.12
N CYS A 493 11.26 3.84 -23.69
CA CYS A 493 12.02 2.81 -22.97
C CYS A 493 13.21 2.29 -23.78
N ILE A 494 12.99 1.98 -25.07
CA ILE A 494 14.04 1.42 -25.95
C ILE A 494 15.21 2.40 -26.13
N ASN A 495 14.92 3.68 -26.29
CA ASN A 495 15.93 4.71 -26.45
C ASN A 495 16.80 4.92 -25.20
N LYS A 496 16.31 4.48 -24.03
CA LYS A 496 17.08 4.45 -22.78
C LYS A 496 17.98 3.22 -22.65
N PHE A 497 17.73 2.18 -23.46
CA PHE A 497 18.69 1.10 -23.61
C PHE A 497 19.88 1.64 -24.42
N LYS A 498 21.11 1.50 -23.95
CA LYS A 498 22.27 1.66 -24.83
C LYS A 498 22.26 0.48 -25.80
N ILE A 499 21.55 0.65 -26.92
CA ILE A 499 21.62 -0.31 -28.04
C ILE A 499 23.03 -0.17 -28.62
N ARG A 500 23.91 -1.07 -28.21
CA ARG A 500 25.21 -1.27 -28.87
C ARG A 500 25.05 -2.20 -30.04
#